data_902482a52c791fc8f3158e0e93577704
#
_entry.id   902482a52c791fc8f3158e0e93577704
#
_cell.length_a   1.000
_cell.length_b   1.000
_cell.length_c   1.000
_cell.angle_alpha   90.00
_cell.angle_beta   90.00
_cell.angle_gamma   90.00
#
_symmetry.space_group_name_H-M   'P 1'
#
loop_
_entity.id
_entity.type
_entity.pdbx_description
1 polymer ?
#
loop_
_entity_poly.entity_id
_entity_poly.type
_entity_poly.pdbx_seq_one_letter_code
_entity_poly.pdbx_strand_id
1 'polypeptide(L)'
;MKIPFVTFKPMEAVLDKELREAFNRVYTRSWYIEGVEDETFEKAFAEYCDSKYCVGVGNGLDALFLALKALGVGAGDEVIVPSNTYIATALAVTYVGATPVFVEPDIRTFNIDPTRIEEAITDKTKAIMPVHLYGQPCDMDPIMEIAKKYGLFVVEDCAQAHGATYKGKVIGSFGDAAGFSFYPGKNLGALGDAGATVTNDEELAKKVRALGNYGSDYKYHHIYKGNNSRLDELQAAFLAAKLPHLNRINEERRRIAQKYIDGIKNEEVILPYIPEYANPVWHIFGIRCKRRDELEKFLNDAGIGTNKHYPIPMHLQECYKDLGFKEGDVPIAEEISATELSIPMYYGMTDEEVQYVIDKVNEFK
;
A
#
# COMPACT_ATOMS: atom_id res chain seq x y z
N MET A 1 0.74 -10.14 29.40
CA MET A 1 1.80 -10.07 28.37
C MET A 1 1.78 -8.68 27.76
N LYS A 2 2.87 -8.15 27.22
CA LYS A 2 2.83 -6.87 26.50
C LYS A 2 3.21 -7.11 25.04
N ILE A 3 2.25 -6.91 24.13
CA ILE A 3 2.39 -7.17 22.69
C ILE A 3 2.20 -5.84 21.99
N PRO A 4 3.25 -5.28 21.31
CA PRO A 4 3.09 -4.05 20.56
C PRO A 4 2.27 -4.30 19.29
N PHE A 5 1.65 -3.25 18.73
CA PHE A 5 0.98 -3.35 17.43
C PHE A 5 1.97 -3.75 16.32
N VAL A 6 3.17 -3.19 16.35
CA VAL A 6 4.27 -3.51 15.41
C VAL A 6 5.62 -3.39 16.12
N THR A 7 6.58 -4.22 15.72
CA THR A 7 7.98 -4.11 16.10
C THR A 7 8.88 -4.58 14.97
N PHE A 8 10.04 -3.93 14.81
CA PHE A 8 11.03 -4.28 13.79
C PHE A 8 12.16 -5.18 14.34
N LYS A 9 12.28 -5.28 15.66
CA LYS A 9 13.38 -5.99 16.34
C LYS A 9 13.64 -7.42 15.86
N PRO A 10 12.62 -8.27 15.63
CA PRO A 10 12.87 -9.63 15.16
C PRO A 10 13.47 -9.67 13.75
N MET A 11 13.03 -8.80 12.86
CA MET A 11 13.56 -8.70 11.50
C MET A 11 14.97 -8.10 11.51
N GLU A 12 15.19 -7.04 12.28
CA GLU A 12 16.50 -6.41 12.42
C GLU A 12 17.53 -7.40 12.95
N ALA A 13 17.17 -8.23 13.95
CA ALA A 13 18.07 -9.25 14.50
C ALA A 13 18.47 -10.31 13.45
N VAL A 14 17.55 -10.69 12.58
CA VAL A 14 17.81 -11.68 11.50
C VAL A 14 18.70 -11.09 10.42
N LEU A 15 18.53 -9.82 10.08
CA LEU A 15 19.17 -9.16 8.94
C LEU A 15 20.32 -8.23 9.32
N ASP A 16 20.73 -8.16 10.61
CA ASP A 16 21.72 -7.20 11.13
C ASP A 16 23.00 -7.18 10.29
N LYS A 17 23.56 -8.37 10.03
CA LYS A 17 24.79 -8.49 9.23
C LYS A 17 24.63 -7.94 7.82
N GLU A 18 23.59 -8.34 7.13
CA GLU A 18 23.33 -7.94 5.74
C GLU A 18 23.07 -6.43 5.62
N LEU A 19 22.34 -5.86 6.58
CA LEU A 19 22.07 -4.42 6.64
C LEU A 19 23.33 -3.60 6.91
N ARG A 20 24.21 -4.07 7.82
CA ARG A 20 25.50 -3.41 8.07
C ARG A 20 26.44 -3.50 6.86
N GLU A 21 26.45 -4.62 6.17
CA GLU A 21 27.23 -4.78 4.94
C GLU A 21 26.68 -3.85 3.83
N ALA A 22 25.37 -3.72 3.69
CA ALA A 22 24.73 -2.78 2.77
C ALA A 22 25.12 -1.32 3.08
N PHE A 23 25.03 -0.92 4.35
CA PHE A 23 25.48 0.40 4.79
C PHE A 23 26.96 0.65 4.44
N ASN A 24 27.84 -0.30 4.77
CA ASN A 24 29.27 -0.16 4.55
C ASN A 24 29.62 -0.04 3.05
N ARG A 25 28.91 -0.75 2.16
CA ARG A 25 29.11 -0.62 0.71
C ARG A 25 28.85 0.81 0.21
N VAL A 26 27.72 1.39 0.58
CA VAL A 26 27.35 2.76 0.17
C VAL A 26 28.31 3.78 0.81
N TYR A 27 28.55 3.67 2.13
CA TYR A 27 29.42 4.60 2.86
C TYR A 27 30.85 4.62 2.29
N THR A 28 31.40 3.44 2.02
CA THR A 28 32.78 3.33 1.47
C THR A 28 32.87 3.86 0.04
N ARG A 29 31.80 3.67 -0.75
CA ARG A 29 31.75 4.18 -2.15
C ARG A 29 31.59 5.70 -2.19
N SER A 30 31.01 6.32 -1.17
CA SER A 30 30.74 7.77 -1.09
C SER A 30 29.89 8.28 -2.28
N TRP A 31 28.94 7.48 -2.76
CA TRP A 31 27.94 7.83 -3.75
C TRP A 31 26.55 7.57 -3.17
N TYR A 32 25.70 8.60 -3.08
CA TYR A 32 24.50 8.56 -2.25
C TYR A 32 23.18 8.75 -3.01
N ILE A 33 23.21 9.13 -4.30
CA ILE A 33 22.01 9.38 -5.12
C ILE A 33 22.24 8.83 -6.52
N GLU A 34 21.25 8.10 -7.04
CA GLU A 34 21.23 7.57 -8.41
C GLU A 34 22.53 6.82 -8.76
N GLY A 35 22.85 5.79 -8.01
CA GLY A 35 24.02 4.95 -8.19
C GLY A 35 23.68 3.48 -8.32
N VAL A 36 24.66 2.63 -8.04
CA VAL A 36 24.60 1.20 -8.34
C VAL A 36 23.66 0.42 -7.41
N GLU A 37 23.40 0.90 -6.19
CA GLU A 37 22.44 0.23 -5.30
C GLU A 37 21.00 0.51 -5.78
N ASP A 38 20.72 1.72 -6.27
CA ASP A 38 19.43 2.05 -6.90
C ASP A 38 19.19 1.17 -8.13
N GLU A 39 20.14 1.10 -9.07
CA GLU A 39 20.02 0.27 -10.26
C GLU A 39 19.83 -1.21 -9.92
N THR A 40 20.55 -1.70 -8.90
CA THR A 40 20.47 -3.10 -8.44
C THR A 40 19.10 -3.40 -7.85
N PHE A 41 18.61 -2.52 -6.97
CA PHE A 41 17.30 -2.69 -6.34
C PHE A 41 16.17 -2.57 -7.37
N GLU A 42 16.19 -1.54 -8.22
CA GLU A 42 15.17 -1.31 -9.24
C GLU A 42 15.03 -2.53 -10.17
N LYS A 43 16.15 -3.08 -10.64
CA LYS A 43 16.14 -4.29 -11.48
C LYS A 43 15.54 -5.48 -10.74
N ALA A 44 16.01 -5.75 -9.52
CA ALA A 44 15.54 -6.89 -8.74
C ALA A 44 14.05 -6.75 -8.35
N PHE A 45 13.60 -5.51 -8.04
CA PHE A 45 12.21 -5.27 -7.68
C PHE A 45 11.27 -5.32 -8.90
N ALA A 46 11.69 -4.84 -10.08
CA ALA A 46 10.96 -5.03 -11.33
C ALA A 46 10.75 -6.53 -11.63
N GLU A 47 11.82 -7.33 -11.55
CA GLU A 47 11.74 -8.78 -11.71
C GLU A 47 10.80 -9.44 -10.69
N TYR A 48 10.84 -9.01 -9.42
CA TYR A 48 9.96 -9.51 -8.37
C TYR A 48 8.48 -9.20 -8.64
N CYS A 49 8.18 -8.05 -9.22
CA CYS A 49 6.81 -7.62 -9.57
C CYS A 49 6.33 -8.15 -10.94
N ASP A 50 7.10 -8.99 -11.63
CA ASP A 50 6.79 -9.41 -13.01
C ASP A 50 6.56 -8.21 -13.95
N SER A 51 7.37 -7.17 -13.77
CA SER A 51 7.34 -5.91 -14.53
C SER A 51 8.67 -5.65 -15.20
N LYS A 52 8.68 -4.84 -16.27
CA LYS A 52 9.91 -4.56 -17.03
C LYS A 52 10.75 -3.47 -16.41
N TYR A 53 10.12 -2.48 -15.81
CA TYR A 53 10.78 -1.27 -15.32
C TYR A 53 10.33 -0.96 -13.89
N CYS A 54 11.28 -0.52 -13.09
CA CYS A 54 11.08 0.05 -11.77
C CYS A 54 11.85 1.36 -11.68
N VAL A 55 11.25 2.38 -11.08
CA VAL A 55 11.87 3.68 -10.84
C VAL A 55 11.74 3.99 -9.37
N GLY A 56 12.87 4.05 -8.67
CA GLY A 56 12.96 4.44 -7.27
C GLY A 56 12.62 5.91 -7.06
N VAL A 57 11.79 6.19 -6.04
CA VAL A 57 11.33 7.54 -5.68
C VAL A 57 11.37 7.74 -4.17
N GLY A 58 11.15 8.97 -3.69
CA GLY A 58 11.29 9.33 -2.29
C GLY A 58 10.31 8.64 -1.33
N ASN A 59 9.12 8.30 -1.78
CA ASN A 59 8.07 7.67 -0.97
C ASN A 59 6.92 7.14 -1.83
N GLY A 60 5.96 6.43 -1.21
CA GLY A 60 4.83 5.83 -1.92
C GLY A 60 3.84 6.84 -2.49
N LEU A 61 3.64 8.00 -1.84
CA LEU A 61 2.79 9.07 -2.38
C LEU A 61 3.38 9.60 -3.69
N ASP A 62 4.68 9.86 -3.70
CA ASP A 62 5.39 10.33 -4.89
C ASP A 62 5.35 9.30 -6.03
N ALA A 63 5.39 8.00 -5.70
CA ALA A 63 5.26 6.94 -6.69
C ALA A 63 3.94 7.02 -7.48
N LEU A 64 2.82 7.21 -6.77
CA LEU A 64 1.50 7.37 -7.38
C LEU A 64 1.35 8.70 -8.11
N PHE A 65 1.79 9.79 -7.47
CA PHE A 65 1.75 11.14 -8.02
C PHE A 65 2.53 11.24 -9.33
N LEU A 66 3.77 10.73 -9.35
CA LEU A 66 4.62 10.78 -10.55
C LEU A 66 4.09 9.88 -11.67
N ALA A 67 3.48 8.73 -11.32
CA ALA A 67 2.80 7.87 -12.29
C ALA A 67 1.64 8.60 -12.97
N LEU A 68 0.72 9.20 -12.20
CA LEU A 68 -0.40 9.98 -12.74
C LEU A 68 0.08 11.15 -13.61
N LYS A 69 1.08 11.89 -13.12
CA LYS A 69 1.67 13.03 -13.86
C LYS A 69 2.33 12.58 -15.16
N ALA A 70 3.01 11.44 -15.15
CA ALA A 70 3.64 10.86 -16.34
C ALA A 70 2.61 10.38 -17.37
N LEU A 71 1.47 9.84 -16.92
CA LEU A 71 0.33 9.48 -17.77
C LEU A 71 -0.42 10.70 -18.34
N GLY A 72 -0.11 11.92 -17.86
CA GLY A 72 -0.72 13.15 -18.33
C GLY A 72 -2.03 13.51 -17.63
N VAL A 73 -2.33 12.87 -16.51
CA VAL A 73 -3.46 13.26 -15.64
C VAL A 73 -3.18 14.60 -14.99
N GLY A 74 -4.17 15.48 -14.94
CA GLY A 74 -3.98 16.85 -14.43
C GLY A 74 -5.26 17.62 -14.18
N ALA A 75 -5.15 18.95 -14.20
CA ALA A 75 -6.27 19.84 -13.89
C ALA A 75 -7.47 19.63 -14.82
N GLY A 76 -8.64 19.45 -14.24
CA GLY A 76 -9.90 19.17 -14.93
C GLY A 76 -10.20 17.70 -15.13
N ASP A 77 -9.25 16.81 -14.89
CA ASP A 77 -9.44 15.37 -14.90
C ASP A 77 -9.97 14.85 -13.56
N GLU A 78 -10.56 13.67 -13.59
CA GLU A 78 -11.05 12.93 -12.43
C GLU A 78 -10.36 11.57 -12.34
N VAL A 79 -10.04 11.13 -11.11
CA VAL A 79 -9.48 9.80 -10.83
C VAL A 79 -10.35 9.09 -9.80
N ILE A 80 -10.83 7.91 -10.15
CA ILE A 80 -11.63 7.06 -9.26
C ILE A 80 -10.71 6.40 -8.24
N VAL A 81 -11.03 6.54 -6.94
CA VAL A 81 -10.29 5.98 -5.80
C VAL A 81 -11.24 5.37 -4.77
N PRO A 82 -10.86 4.34 -4.00
CA PRO A 82 -11.69 3.85 -2.89
C PRO A 82 -11.76 4.87 -1.76
N SER A 83 -12.93 5.01 -1.15
CA SER A 83 -13.20 6.01 -0.11
C SER A 83 -12.63 5.68 1.27
N ASN A 84 -12.16 4.45 1.49
CA ASN A 84 -11.61 3.95 2.77
C ASN A 84 -10.09 3.76 2.77
N THR A 85 -9.39 4.26 1.74
CA THR A 85 -7.93 4.14 1.64
C THR A 85 -7.19 5.09 2.58
N TYR A 86 -5.86 4.96 2.63
CA TYR A 86 -4.99 5.98 3.23
C TYR A 86 -4.98 7.25 2.38
N ILE A 87 -4.89 8.39 3.03
CA ILE A 87 -4.99 9.71 2.38
C ILE A 87 -4.00 9.92 1.22
N ALA A 88 -2.85 9.22 1.23
CA ALA A 88 -1.84 9.34 0.18
C ALA A 88 -2.39 9.04 -1.22
N THR A 89 -3.31 8.08 -1.36
CA THR A 89 -3.97 7.76 -2.64
C THR A 89 -4.71 8.98 -3.21
N ALA A 90 -5.53 9.63 -2.38
CA ALA A 90 -6.29 10.82 -2.80
C ALA A 90 -5.37 12.05 -2.98
N LEU A 91 -4.34 12.22 -2.13
CA LEU A 91 -3.36 13.29 -2.28
C LEU A 91 -2.57 13.19 -3.59
N ALA A 92 -2.23 11.97 -4.05
CA ALA A 92 -1.55 11.79 -5.33
C ALA A 92 -2.37 12.38 -6.50
N VAL A 93 -3.69 12.19 -6.46
CA VAL A 93 -4.63 12.77 -7.42
C VAL A 93 -4.68 14.30 -7.30
N THR A 94 -4.80 14.80 -6.07
CA THR A 94 -4.86 16.24 -5.80
C THR A 94 -3.57 16.95 -6.22
N TYR A 95 -2.41 16.33 -6.02
CA TYR A 95 -1.10 16.91 -6.37
C TYR A 95 -0.88 17.06 -7.87
N VAL A 96 -1.50 16.23 -8.72
CA VAL A 96 -1.48 16.47 -10.17
C VAL A 96 -2.52 17.53 -10.60
N GLY A 97 -3.35 18.03 -9.69
CA GLY A 97 -4.42 18.99 -9.96
C GLY A 97 -5.74 18.36 -10.42
N ALA A 98 -5.84 17.04 -10.39
CA ALA A 98 -7.06 16.30 -10.70
C ALA A 98 -7.97 16.19 -9.45
N THR A 99 -9.21 15.78 -9.67
CA THR A 99 -10.21 15.60 -8.61
C THR A 99 -10.34 14.11 -8.27
N PRO A 100 -10.16 13.70 -6.99
CA PRO A 100 -10.45 12.33 -6.58
C PRO A 100 -11.97 12.12 -6.54
N VAL A 101 -12.42 11.03 -7.15
CA VAL A 101 -13.82 10.57 -7.12
C VAL A 101 -13.90 9.35 -6.22
N PHE A 102 -14.53 9.51 -5.06
CA PHE A 102 -14.59 8.46 -4.04
C PHE A 102 -15.69 7.45 -4.37
N VAL A 103 -15.30 6.17 -4.44
CA VAL A 103 -16.19 5.04 -4.70
C VAL A 103 -16.20 4.10 -3.49
N GLU A 104 -17.35 3.52 -3.21
CA GLU A 104 -17.54 2.57 -2.12
C GLU A 104 -16.63 1.35 -2.23
N PRO A 105 -16.09 0.85 -1.12
CA PRO A 105 -15.48 -0.47 -1.05
C PRO A 105 -16.53 -1.58 -0.91
N ASP A 106 -16.15 -2.82 -1.23
CA ASP A 106 -16.86 -4.01 -0.72
C ASP A 106 -16.54 -4.17 0.78
N ILE A 107 -17.58 -4.21 1.60
CA ILE A 107 -17.48 -4.27 3.07
C ILE A 107 -16.75 -5.52 3.59
N ARG A 108 -16.65 -6.57 2.78
CA ARG A 108 -15.98 -7.83 3.15
C ARG A 108 -14.49 -7.80 2.84
N THR A 109 -14.11 -7.21 1.69
CA THR A 109 -12.74 -7.19 1.21
C THR A 109 -11.98 -5.92 1.57
N PHE A 110 -12.70 -4.84 1.91
CA PHE A 110 -12.22 -3.47 2.12
C PHE A 110 -11.64 -2.80 0.87
N ASN A 111 -11.59 -3.50 -0.26
CA ASN A 111 -11.12 -2.99 -1.53
C ASN A 111 -12.25 -2.35 -2.31
N ILE A 112 -11.91 -1.49 -3.29
CA ILE A 112 -12.89 -0.84 -4.16
C ILE A 112 -13.87 -1.89 -4.74
N ASP A 113 -15.16 -1.60 -4.69
CA ASP A 113 -16.20 -2.46 -5.29
C ASP A 113 -16.25 -2.19 -6.80
N PRO A 114 -15.84 -3.15 -7.66
CA PRO A 114 -15.86 -2.94 -9.11
C PRO A 114 -17.24 -2.63 -9.68
N THR A 115 -18.30 -3.11 -9.01
CA THR A 115 -19.69 -2.91 -9.47
C THR A 115 -20.16 -1.46 -9.31
N ARG A 116 -19.43 -0.65 -8.53
CA ARG A 116 -19.72 0.76 -8.27
C ARG A 116 -18.89 1.72 -9.13
N ILE A 117 -17.90 1.19 -9.87
CA ILE A 117 -16.98 2.04 -10.65
C ILE A 117 -17.70 2.70 -11.83
N GLU A 118 -18.48 1.95 -12.59
CA GLU A 118 -19.12 2.48 -13.80
C GLU A 118 -20.07 3.66 -13.52
N GLU A 119 -20.79 3.65 -12.41
CA GLU A 119 -21.71 4.74 -12.04
C GLU A 119 -20.98 6.05 -11.68
N ALA A 120 -19.68 5.97 -11.34
CA ALA A 120 -18.84 7.12 -11.01
C ALA A 120 -18.08 7.70 -12.22
N ILE A 121 -18.15 7.05 -13.39
CA ILE A 121 -17.44 7.51 -14.61
C ILE A 121 -18.15 8.69 -15.24
N THR A 122 -17.39 9.74 -15.53
CA THR A 122 -17.82 10.92 -16.29
C THR A 122 -16.92 11.12 -17.52
N ASP A 123 -17.21 12.14 -18.32
CA ASP A 123 -16.35 12.54 -19.46
C ASP A 123 -14.99 13.10 -19.03
N LYS A 124 -14.80 13.40 -17.74
CA LYS A 124 -13.54 13.87 -17.15
C LYS A 124 -12.72 12.74 -16.54
N THR A 125 -13.29 11.57 -16.33
CA THR A 125 -12.56 10.44 -15.74
C THR A 125 -11.41 10.02 -16.64
N LYS A 126 -10.18 9.96 -16.08
CA LYS A 126 -8.97 9.59 -16.80
C LYS A 126 -8.31 8.33 -16.27
N ALA A 127 -8.50 8.04 -14.99
CA ALA A 127 -7.87 6.87 -14.39
C ALA A 127 -8.73 6.25 -13.27
N ILE A 128 -8.47 4.97 -13.02
CA ILE A 128 -8.92 4.25 -11.84
C ILE A 128 -7.66 3.92 -11.03
N MET A 129 -7.68 4.19 -9.73
CA MET A 129 -6.58 3.84 -8.83
C MET A 129 -7.08 2.85 -7.76
N PRO A 130 -7.10 1.55 -8.08
CA PRO A 130 -7.41 0.51 -7.10
C PRO A 130 -6.31 0.46 -6.04
N VAL A 131 -6.70 0.23 -4.79
CA VAL A 131 -5.77 0.09 -3.66
C VAL A 131 -5.85 -1.33 -3.14
N HIS A 132 -4.75 -2.06 -3.13
CA HIS A 132 -4.65 -3.41 -2.56
C HIS A 132 -4.52 -3.31 -1.03
N LEU A 133 -5.63 -2.91 -0.40
CA LEU A 133 -5.66 -2.49 1.00
C LEU A 133 -5.35 -3.67 1.92
N TYR A 134 -4.58 -3.40 2.98
CA TYR A 134 -4.10 -4.35 4.00
C TYR A 134 -3.26 -5.51 3.45
N GLY A 135 -2.90 -5.45 2.16
CA GLY A 135 -2.15 -6.49 1.47
C GLY A 135 -3.04 -7.52 0.78
N GLN A 136 -4.33 -7.24 0.61
CA GLN A 136 -5.26 -8.06 -0.14
C GLN A 136 -5.47 -7.49 -1.55
N PRO A 137 -5.28 -8.28 -2.62
CA PRO A 137 -5.52 -7.82 -3.98
C PRO A 137 -6.96 -7.41 -4.22
N CYS A 138 -7.15 -6.33 -5.00
CA CYS A 138 -8.44 -6.01 -5.60
C CYS A 138 -8.87 -7.09 -6.60
N ASP A 139 -10.16 -7.13 -6.94
CA ASP A 139 -10.63 -7.92 -8.08
C ASP A 139 -10.26 -7.19 -9.39
N MET A 140 -9.10 -7.55 -9.93
CA MET A 140 -8.50 -6.80 -11.04
C MET A 140 -9.18 -7.02 -12.39
N ASP A 141 -9.72 -8.23 -12.65
CA ASP A 141 -10.33 -8.50 -13.97
C ASP A 141 -11.48 -7.53 -14.32
N PRO A 142 -12.52 -7.36 -13.47
CA PRO A 142 -13.58 -6.41 -13.75
C PRO A 142 -13.09 -4.95 -13.79
N ILE A 143 -12.10 -4.57 -12.97
CA ILE A 143 -11.51 -3.23 -13.02
C ILE A 143 -10.83 -3.00 -14.38
N MET A 144 -10.03 -3.95 -14.86
CA MET A 144 -9.35 -3.85 -16.15
C MET A 144 -10.33 -3.87 -17.34
N GLU A 145 -11.43 -4.64 -17.24
CA GLU A 145 -12.50 -4.64 -18.24
C GLU A 145 -13.18 -3.27 -18.33
N ILE A 146 -13.51 -2.66 -17.19
CA ILE A 146 -14.09 -1.32 -17.15
C ILE A 146 -13.10 -0.29 -17.72
N ALA A 147 -11.85 -0.31 -17.28
CA ALA A 147 -10.82 0.60 -17.76
C ALA A 147 -10.66 0.51 -19.30
N LYS A 148 -10.60 -0.70 -19.83
CA LYS A 148 -10.54 -0.94 -21.29
C LYS A 148 -11.77 -0.43 -22.01
N LYS A 149 -12.98 -0.65 -21.47
CA LYS A 149 -14.26 -0.22 -22.07
C LYS A 149 -14.34 1.30 -22.21
N TYR A 150 -13.82 2.04 -21.23
CA TYR A 150 -13.90 3.50 -21.19
C TYR A 150 -12.59 4.20 -21.59
N GLY A 151 -11.53 3.46 -21.93
CA GLY A 151 -10.24 4.01 -22.32
C GLY A 151 -9.53 4.73 -21.17
N LEU A 152 -9.67 4.21 -19.94
CA LEU A 152 -9.10 4.78 -18.71
C LEU A 152 -7.76 4.12 -18.38
N PHE A 153 -6.84 4.89 -17.80
CA PHE A 153 -5.63 4.36 -17.19
C PHE A 153 -5.94 3.64 -15.88
N VAL A 154 -5.10 2.65 -15.53
CA VAL A 154 -5.13 2.00 -14.22
C VAL A 154 -3.79 2.18 -13.54
N VAL A 155 -3.79 2.82 -12.36
CA VAL A 155 -2.61 2.98 -11.50
C VAL A 155 -2.85 2.23 -10.21
N GLU A 156 -2.16 1.09 -10.02
CA GLU A 156 -2.33 0.27 -8.83
C GLU A 156 -1.64 0.91 -7.62
N ASP A 157 -2.35 1.14 -6.52
CA ASP A 157 -1.73 1.47 -5.23
C ASP A 157 -1.38 0.17 -4.49
N CYS A 158 -0.11 -0.21 -4.59
CA CYS A 158 0.46 -1.41 -4.03
C CYS A 158 1.21 -1.15 -2.70
N ALA A 159 1.04 0.03 -2.09
CA ALA A 159 1.79 0.46 -0.91
C ALA A 159 1.70 -0.50 0.28
N GLN A 160 0.71 -1.39 0.33
CA GLN A 160 0.48 -2.36 1.40
C GLN A 160 0.58 -3.82 0.94
N ALA A 161 0.93 -4.10 -0.31
CA ALA A 161 0.69 -5.40 -0.91
C ALA A 161 1.90 -6.05 -1.62
N HIS A 162 3.11 -5.82 -1.09
CA HIS A 162 4.37 -6.35 -1.63
C HIS A 162 4.36 -7.88 -1.73
N GLY A 163 4.20 -8.44 -2.94
CA GLY A 163 4.17 -9.86 -3.19
C GLY A 163 2.80 -10.53 -3.01
N ALA A 164 1.73 -9.77 -2.88
CA ALA A 164 0.38 -10.29 -2.99
C ALA A 164 0.11 -10.76 -4.42
N THR A 165 -0.76 -11.76 -4.60
CA THR A 165 -1.08 -12.25 -5.94
C THR A 165 -2.59 -12.33 -6.17
N TYR A 166 -3.00 -11.90 -7.36
CA TYR A 166 -4.34 -12.04 -7.91
C TYR A 166 -4.34 -13.17 -8.94
N LYS A 167 -5.10 -14.24 -8.70
CA LYS A 167 -5.13 -15.44 -9.57
C LYS A 167 -3.72 -15.99 -9.90
N GLY A 168 -2.81 -15.93 -8.93
CA GLY A 168 -1.44 -16.41 -9.04
C GLY A 168 -0.44 -15.44 -9.69
N LYS A 169 -0.88 -14.29 -10.24
CA LYS A 169 -0.01 -13.25 -10.79
C LYS A 169 0.24 -12.16 -9.73
N VAL A 170 1.49 -11.70 -9.60
CA VAL A 170 1.86 -10.66 -8.63
C VAL A 170 1.19 -9.33 -9.00
N ILE A 171 0.62 -8.63 -8.00
CA ILE A 171 0.03 -7.30 -8.18
C ILE A 171 1.10 -6.25 -8.50
N GLY A 172 0.69 -5.16 -9.13
CA GLY A 172 1.60 -4.11 -9.60
C GLY A 172 2.01 -4.28 -11.07
N SER A 173 1.51 -5.35 -11.74
CA SER A 173 1.78 -5.61 -13.17
C SER A 173 0.51 -5.70 -14.03
N PHE A 174 -0.64 -5.32 -13.46
CA PHE A 174 -1.93 -5.35 -14.17
C PHE A 174 -2.25 -4.04 -14.88
N GLY A 175 -2.03 -2.91 -14.21
CA GLY A 175 -2.31 -1.59 -14.72
C GLY A 175 -1.20 -1.01 -15.61
N ASP A 176 -1.37 0.27 -15.99
CA ASP A 176 -0.36 1.03 -16.74
C ASP A 176 0.87 1.33 -15.87
N ALA A 177 0.67 1.54 -14.57
CA ALA A 177 1.71 1.70 -13.57
C ALA A 177 1.21 1.23 -12.20
N ALA A 178 2.16 1.00 -11.27
CA ALA A 178 1.86 0.77 -9.87
C ALA A 178 2.83 1.51 -8.95
N GLY A 179 2.30 2.06 -7.84
CA GLY A 179 3.08 2.73 -6.82
C GLY A 179 3.28 1.85 -5.59
N PHE A 180 4.51 1.76 -5.12
CA PHE A 180 4.90 1.04 -3.90
C PHE A 180 5.47 2.01 -2.86
N SER A 181 5.16 1.76 -1.61
CA SER A 181 5.76 2.44 -0.46
C SER A 181 6.70 1.49 0.26
N PHE A 182 7.89 1.93 0.56
CA PHE A 182 8.83 1.20 1.41
C PHE A 182 9.00 1.87 2.78
N TYR A 183 7.97 2.59 3.27
CA TYR A 183 7.94 3.06 4.65
C TYR A 183 8.31 1.91 5.60
N PRO A 184 9.07 2.15 6.68
CA PRO A 184 9.66 1.08 7.53
C PRO A 184 8.68 0.00 7.99
N GLY A 185 7.41 0.37 8.21
CA GLY A 185 6.35 -0.57 8.62
C GLY A 185 5.83 -1.49 7.52
N LYS A 186 6.20 -1.29 6.26
CA LYS A 186 5.75 -2.13 5.14
C LYS A 186 6.37 -3.52 5.17
N ASN A 187 5.75 -4.49 4.49
CA ASN A 187 6.29 -5.86 4.42
C ASN A 187 7.71 -5.89 3.84
N LEU A 188 7.98 -5.03 2.87
CA LEU A 188 9.31 -4.64 2.44
C LEU A 188 9.52 -3.17 2.82
N GLY A 189 10.13 -2.91 3.97
CA GLY A 189 10.37 -1.57 4.50
C GLY A 189 11.83 -1.17 4.48
N ALA A 190 12.12 0.06 4.06
CA ALA A 190 13.43 0.70 4.17
C ALA A 190 13.75 1.06 5.64
N LEU A 191 14.82 1.78 5.88
CA LEU A 191 15.16 2.37 7.18
C LEU A 191 14.88 3.90 7.21
N GLY A 192 13.92 4.31 6.44
CA GLY A 192 13.42 5.68 6.27
C GLY A 192 12.32 5.70 5.20
N ASP A 193 12.03 6.88 4.64
CA ASP A 193 11.09 6.97 3.52
C ASP A 193 11.74 6.43 2.25
N ALA A 194 10.95 5.72 1.45
CA ALA A 194 11.29 5.21 0.14
C ALA A 194 10.02 4.76 -0.60
N GLY A 195 10.09 4.73 -1.92
CA GLY A 195 9.02 4.23 -2.78
C GLY A 195 9.55 3.81 -4.15
N ALA A 196 8.68 3.23 -4.96
CA ALA A 196 8.98 2.96 -6.37
C ALA A 196 7.71 2.97 -7.21
N THR A 197 7.85 3.37 -8.47
CA THR A 197 6.87 3.15 -9.52
C THR A 197 7.34 2.00 -10.40
N VAL A 198 6.48 1.01 -10.65
CA VAL A 198 6.75 -0.05 -11.62
C VAL A 198 5.81 0.07 -12.82
N THR A 199 6.28 -0.34 -14.00
CA THR A 199 5.51 -0.30 -15.25
C THR A 199 6.10 -1.24 -16.29
N ASN A 200 5.30 -1.60 -17.29
CA ASN A 200 5.76 -2.31 -18.48
C ASN A 200 6.05 -1.41 -19.69
N ASP A 201 5.78 -0.10 -19.54
CA ASP A 201 6.02 0.93 -20.57
C ASP A 201 7.34 1.67 -20.30
N GLU A 202 8.27 1.55 -21.26
CA GLU A 202 9.58 2.16 -21.19
C GLU A 202 9.53 3.70 -21.17
N GLU A 203 8.66 4.27 -21.99
CA GLU A 203 8.54 5.73 -22.08
C GLU A 203 7.91 6.31 -20.82
N LEU A 204 6.96 5.60 -20.23
CA LEU A 204 6.39 5.97 -18.92
C LEU A 204 7.46 5.91 -17.82
N ALA A 205 8.28 4.85 -17.78
CA ALA A 205 9.37 4.73 -16.82
C ALA A 205 10.39 5.87 -16.96
N LYS A 206 10.83 6.19 -18.19
CA LYS A 206 11.72 7.32 -18.48
C LYS A 206 11.12 8.65 -18.00
N LYS A 207 9.84 8.84 -18.25
CA LYS A 207 9.14 10.08 -17.88
C LYS A 207 8.97 10.20 -16.35
N VAL A 208 8.66 9.10 -15.64
CA VAL A 208 8.64 9.08 -14.17
C VAL A 208 10.00 9.44 -13.60
N ARG A 209 11.08 8.83 -14.12
CA ARG A 209 12.45 9.13 -13.69
C ARG A 209 12.81 10.60 -13.89
N ALA A 210 12.55 11.13 -15.08
CA ALA A 210 12.80 12.54 -15.37
C ALA A 210 12.00 13.47 -14.45
N LEU A 211 10.70 13.20 -14.26
CA LEU A 211 9.84 13.97 -13.38
C LEU A 211 10.30 13.93 -11.91
N GLY A 212 10.81 12.82 -11.43
CA GLY A 212 11.38 12.67 -10.08
C GLY A 212 12.71 13.40 -9.90
N ASN A 213 13.43 13.66 -10.99
CA ASN A 213 14.71 14.35 -10.98
C ASN A 213 14.62 15.74 -11.64
N TYR A 214 13.80 16.63 -11.07
CA TYR A 214 13.59 18.03 -11.52
C TYR A 214 13.11 18.15 -12.97
N GLY A 215 12.61 17.08 -13.60
CA GLY A 215 12.19 17.05 -14.99
C GLY A 215 13.34 16.97 -15.97
N SER A 216 14.53 16.51 -15.54
CA SER A 216 15.71 16.44 -16.38
C SER A 216 15.88 15.08 -17.06
N ASP A 217 16.27 15.10 -18.32
CA ASP A 217 16.68 13.92 -19.10
C ASP A 217 18.21 13.71 -19.06
N TYR A 218 18.98 14.78 -18.87
CA TYR A 218 20.40 14.74 -18.52
C TYR A 218 20.78 15.99 -17.70
N LYS A 219 21.95 15.98 -17.11
CA LYS A 219 22.42 16.99 -16.15
C LYS A 219 22.22 18.42 -16.68
N TYR A 220 21.43 19.22 -15.95
CA TYR A 220 21.06 20.62 -16.22
C TYR A 220 20.19 20.87 -17.47
N HIS A 221 19.62 19.82 -18.07
CA HIS A 221 18.61 19.98 -19.12
C HIS A 221 17.27 19.48 -18.64
N HIS A 222 16.29 20.39 -18.50
CA HIS A 222 14.99 20.11 -17.92
C HIS A 222 13.91 20.18 -19.01
N ILE A 223 13.33 19.02 -19.32
CA ILE A 223 12.29 18.89 -20.35
C ILE A 223 10.88 18.91 -19.76
N TYR A 224 10.78 18.70 -18.45
CA TYR A 224 9.51 18.77 -17.70
C TYR A 224 9.64 19.68 -16.47
N LYS A 225 8.49 20.14 -15.93
CA LYS A 225 8.42 20.72 -14.58
C LYS A 225 8.32 19.58 -13.58
N GLY A 226 9.48 19.10 -13.12
CA GLY A 226 9.60 17.96 -12.24
C GLY A 226 9.64 18.31 -10.76
N ASN A 227 9.89 17.29 -9.97
CA ASN A 227 10.00 17.30 -8.51
C ASN A 227 11.38 16.77 -8.11
N ASN A 228 11.75 16.93 -6.85
CA ASN A 228 12.87 16.20 -6.26
C ASN A 228 12.33 15.01 -5.48
N SER A 229 12.27 13.86 -6.12
CA SER A 229 11.81 12.60 -5.53
C SER A 229 12.57 11.42 -6.13
N ARG A 230 13.61 11.01 -5.43
CA ARG A 230 14.53 9.92 -5.80
C ARG A 230 14.67 8.96 -4.64
N LEU A 231 14.97 7.71 -4.93
CA LEU A 231 15.35 6.75 -3.91
C LEU A 231 16.81 7.03 -3.48
N ASP A 232 17.06 7.09 -2.18
CA ASP A 232 18.42 7.21 -1.66
C ASP A 232 19.18 5.88 -1.79
N GLU A 233 20.45 5.93 -2.21
CA GLU A 233 21.34 4.75 -2.32
C GLU A 233 21.38 3.90 -1.04
N LEU A 234 21.36 4.55 0.14
CA LEU A 234 21.30 3.83 1.42
C LEU A 234 20.01 3.02 1.56
N GLN A 235 18.87 3.62 1.21
CA GLN A 235 17.59 2.92 1.30
C GLN A 235 17.50 1.81 0.25
N ALA A 236 17.98 2.05 -0.97
CA ALA A 236 18.07 1.04 -2.02
C ALA A 236 18.91 -0.16 -1.59
N ALA A 237 20.07 0.07 -0.99
CA ALA A 237 20.95 -0.98 -0.49
C ALA A 237 20.28 -1.83 0.61
N PHE A 238 19.55 -1.19 1.53
CA PHE A 238 18.79 -1.91 2.57
C PHE A 238 17.63 -2.71 1.98
N LEU A 239 16.91 -2.14 1.02
CA LEU A 239 15.82 -2.81 0.33
C LEU A 239 16.31 -4.00 -0.50
N ALA A 240 17.44 -3.86 -1.21
CA ALA A 240 18.07 -4.95 -1.96
C ALA A 240 18.51 -6.10 -1.03
N ALA A 241 19.00 -5.79 0.18
CA ALA A 241 19.32 -6.80 1.18
C ALA A 241 18.08 -7.51 1.74
N LYS A 242 16.95 -6.80 1.89
CA LYS A 242 15.69 -7.36 2.42
C LYS A 242 14.85 -8.12 1.40
N LEU A 243 14.89 -7.73 0.13
CA LEU A 243 14.03 -8.28 -0.93
C LEU A 243 14.10 -9.81 -1.06
N PRO A 244 15.27 -10.48 -0.98
CA PRO A 244 15.33 -11.95 -1.02
C PRO A 244 14.57 -12.65 0.11
N HIS A 245 14.31 -11.95 1.21
CA HIS A 245 13.61 -12.49 2.38
C HIS A 245 12.10 -12.23 2.35
N LEU A 246 11.59 -11.42 1.40
CA LEU A 246 10.20 -10.95 1.38
C LEU A 246 9.19 -12.09 1.33
N ASN A 247 9.42 -13.12 0.53
CA ASN A 247 8.51 -14.27 0.46
C ASN A 247 8.40 -14.99 1.81
N ARG A 248 9.52 -15.21 2.51
CA ARG A 248 9.53 -15.78 3.85
C ARG A 248 8.80 -14.90 4.86
N ILE A 249 8.96 -13.58 4.77
CA ILE A 249 8.26 -12.61 5.63
C ILE A 249 6.74 -12.71 5.40
N ASN A 250 6.31 -12.78 4.14
CA ASN A 250 4.91 -12.92 3.78
C ASN A 250 4.31 -14.27 4.21
N GLU A 251 5.06 -15.36 4.10
CA GLU A 251 4.63 -16.69 4.59
C GLU A 251 4.41 -16.70 6.10
N GLU A 252 5.31 -16.06 6.86
CA GLU A 252 5.15 -15.93 8.30
C GLU A 252 3.89 -15.13 8.66
N ARG A 253 3.60 -14.05 7.95
CA ARG A 253 2.37 -13.27 8.12
C ARG A 253 1.12 -14.10 7.77
N ARG A 254 1.14 -14.90 6.70
CA ARG A 254 0.06 -15.83 6.35
C ARG A 254 -0.16 -16.87 7.45
N ARG A 255 0.92 -17.41 8.02
CA ARG A 255 0.85 -18.36 9.14
C ARG A 255 0.15 -17.74 10.36
N ILE A 256 0.52 -16.51 10.72
CA ILE A 256 -0.10 -15.78 11.83
C ILE A 256 -1.57 -15.49 11.51
N ALA A 257 -1.88 -14.99 10.33
CA ALA A 257 -3.23 -14.69 9.89
C ALA A 257 -4.14 -15.93 9.94
N GLN A 258 -3.63 -17.10 9.48
CA GLN A 258 -4.38 -18.35 9.55
C GLN A 258 -4.71 -18.74 11.00
N LYS A 259 -3.76 -18.56 11.93
CA LYS A 259 -4.02 -18.82 13.36
C LYS A 259 -5.12 -17.91 13.93
N TYR A 260 -5.13 -16.63 13.54
CA TYR A 260 -6.18 -15.70 13.92
C TYR A 260 -7.54 -16.13 13.36
N ILE A 261 -7.60 -16.49 12.07
CA ILE A 261 -8.84 -16.95 11.42
C ILE A 261 -9.36 -18.23 12.08
N ASP A 262 -8.48 -19.18 12.41
CA ASP A 262 -8.85 -20.44 13.01
C ASP A 262 -9.19 -20.31 14.49
N GLY A 263 -8.56 -19.37 15.21
CA GLY A 263 -8.63 -19.28 16.66
C GLY A 263 -9.65 -18.28 17.21
N ILE A 264 -9.92 -17.19 16.50
CA ILE A 264 -10.90 -16.20 16.93
C ILE A 264 -12.31 -16.72 16.66
N LYS A 265 -13.12 -16.85 17.73
CA LYS A 265 -14.49 -17.40 17.71
C LYS A 265 -15.52 -16.47 18.35
N ASN A 266 -15.11 -15.24 18.66
CA ASN A 266 -16.01 -14.25 19.24
C ASN A 266 -17.04 -13.79 18.19
N GLU A 267 -18.33 -14.00 18.46
CA GLU A 267 -19.42 -13.68 17.54
C GLU A 267 -19.63 -12.17 17.31
N GLU A 268 -19.11 -11.32 18.20
CA GLU A 268 -19.12 -9.86 18.01
C GLU A 268 -18.04 -9.38 17.02
N VAL A 269 -17.10 -10.26 16.64
CA VAL A 269 -15.96 -9.94 15.78
C VAL A 269 -16.16 -10.53 14.39
N ILE A 270 -16.09 -9.69 13.38
CA ILE A 270 -16.13 -10.09 11.98
C ILE A 270 -14.69 -10.17 11.48
N LEU A 271 -14.30 -11.37 11.05
CA LEU A 271 -12.97 -11.64 10.51
C LEU A 271 -12.87 -11.21 9.04
N PRO A 272 -11.65 -10.94 8.53
CA PRO A 272 -11.42 -10.64 7.11
C PRO A 272 -11.93 -11.77 6.20
N TYR A 273 -12.54 -11.38 5.08
CA TYR A 273 -12.93 -12.30 4.02
C TYR A 273 -11.83 -12.36 2.94
N ILE A 274 -11.42 -13.55 2.58
CA ILE A 274 -10.40 -13.80 1.55
C ILE A 274 -11.11 -14.39 0.32
N PRO A 275 -11.22 -13.64 -0.80
CA PRO A 275 -11.74 -14.18 -2.04
C PRO A 275 -10.82 -15.27 -2.64
N GLU A 276 -11.39 -16.20 -3.40
CA GLU A 276 -10.63 -17.29 -4.04
C GLU A 276 -9.54 -16.79 -5.00
N TYR A 277 -9.72 -15.60 -5.58
CA TYR A 277 -8.74 -15.00 -6.47
C TYR A 277 -7.54 -14.39 -5.75
N ALA A 278 -7.63 -14.17 -4.44
CA ALA A 278 -6.66 -13.40 -3.67
C ALA A 278 -5.72 -14.29 -2.84
N ASN A 279 -4.42 -13.97 -2.89
CA ASN A 279 -3.44 -14.49 -1.94
C ASN A 279 -2.79 -13.30 -1.20
N PRO A 280 -3.38 -12.88 -0.06
CA PRO A 280 -2.95 -11.70 0.65
C PRO A 280 -1.59 -11.87 1.33
N VAL A 281 -0.93 -10.73 1.60
CA VAL A 281 0.35 -10.68 2.34
C VAL A 281 0.21 -10.10 3.75
N TRP A 282 -1.01 -9.79 4.16
CA TRP A 282 -1.35 -9.42 5.53
C TRP A 282 -0.46 -8.30 6.10
N HIS A 283 -0.38 -7.19 5.39
CA HIS A 283 0.28 -6.00 5.92
C HIS A 283 -0.38 -5.57 7.24
N ILE A 284 -1.70 -5.63 7.26
CA ILE A 284 -2.55 -5.39 8.41
C ILE A 284 -3.51 -6.58 8.55
N PHE A 285 -3.85 -6.96 9.78
CA PHE A 285 -4.96 -7.86 10.08
C PHE A 285 -6.07 -7.04 10.73
N GLY A 286 -6.99 -6.55 9.89
CA GLY A 286 -8.14 -5.77 10.33
C GLY A 286 -9.34 -6.68 10.64
N ILE A 287 -9.91 -6.55 11.83
CA ILE A 287 -11.19 -7.16 12.23
C ILE A 287 -12.24 -6.05 12.30
N ARG A 288 -13.53 -6.42 12.28
CA ARG A 288 -14.59 -5.45 12.53
C ARG A 288 -15.39 -5.84 13.76
N CYS A 289 -15.77 -4.84 14.57
CA CYS A 289 -16.62 -5.00 15.74
C CYS A 289 -17.49 -3.75 15.88
N LYS A 290 -18.80 -3.91 16.09
CA LYS A 290 -19.70 -2.75 16.32
C LYS A 290 -19.33 -1.98 17.59
N ARG A 291 -18.78 -2.67 18.58
CA ARG A 291 -18.27 -2.10 19.84
C ARG A 291 -16.75 -1.90 19.78
N ARG A 292 -16.25 -1.44 18.60
CA ARG A 292 -14.84 -1.32 18.30
C ARG A 292 -14.02 -0.60 19.38
N ASP A 293 -14.51 0.54 19.89
CA ASP A 293 -13.77 1.35 20.86
C ASP A 293 -13.71 0.67 22.25
N GLU A 294 -14.73 -0.10 22.60
CA GLU A 294 -14.72 -0.93 23.83
C GLU A 294 -13.74 -2.10 23.68
N LEU A 295 -13.74 -2.77 22.53
CA LEU A 295 -12.80 -3.84 22.22
C LEU A 295 -11.36 -3.32 22.21
N GLU A 296 -11.10 -2.17 21.58
CA GLU A 296 -9.79 -1.51 21.58
C GLU A 296 -9.31 -1.26 23.01
N LYS A 297 -10.17 -0.65 23.85
CA LYS A 297 -9.82 -0.38 25.24
C LYS A 297 -9.53 -1.67 26.00
N PHE A 298 -10.35 -2.69 25.83
CA PHE A 298 -10.18 -4.00 26.51
C PHE A 298 -8.83 -4.64 26.13
N LEU A 299 -8.48 -4.67 24.84
CA LEU A 299 -7.22 -5.23 24.35
C LEU A 299 -6.01 -4.41 24.84
N ASN A 300 -6.10 -3.09 24.80
CA ASN A 300 -5.03 -2.20 25.28
C ASN A 300 -4.81 -2.35 26.80
N ASP A 301 -5.87 -2.48 27.60
CA ASP A 301 -5.79 -2.75 29.03
C ASP A 301 -5.16 -4.13 29.32
N ALA A 302 -5.32 -5.10 28.42
CA ALA A 302 -4.64 -6.40 28.47
C ALA A 302 -3.20 -6.36 27.95
N GLY A 303 -2.69 -5.20 27.54
CA GLY A 303 -1.32 -4.99 27.03
C GLY A 303 -1.14 -5.34 25.56
N ILE A 304 -2.20 -5.47 24.78
CA ILE A 304 -2.18 -5.72 23.33
C ILE A 304 -2.36 -4.39 22.61
N GLY A 305 -1.34 -3.95 21.89
CA GLY A 305 -1.40 -2.73 21.07
C GLY A 305 -2.30 -2.93 19.86
N THR A 306 -3.20 -1.98 19.62
CA THR A 306 -4.11 -1.97 18.45
C THR A 306 -4.01 -0.67 17.70
N ASN A 307 -4.56 -0.61 16.48
CA ASN A 307 -4.65 0.62 15.69
C ASN A 307 -5.92 0.62 14.84
N LYS A 308 -6.25 1.74 14.21
CA LYS A 308 -7.40 1.91 13.31
C LYS A 308 -6.93 2.36 11.93
N HIS A 309 -7.37 1.65 10.87
CA HIS A 309 -6.98 1.97 9.49
C HIS A 309 -8.21 2.03 8.56
N TYR A 310 -8.95 3.16 8.47
CA TYR A 310 -8.61 4.45 9.09
C TYR A 310 -9.87 4.99 9.80
N PRO A 311 -9.74 5.79 10.88
CA PRO A 311 -10.89 6.17 11.71
C PRO A 311 -11.82 7.22 11.06
N ILE A 312 -11.37 7.89 9.99
CA ILE A 312 -12.14 8.88 9.22
C ILE A 312 -11.97 8.52 7.74
N PRO A 313 -13.06 8.21 7.02
CA PRO A 313 -12.98 7.91 5.58
C PRO A 313 -12.63 9.15 4.77
N MET A 314 -12.10 8.97 3.55
CA MET A 314 -11.52 10.06 2.74
C MET A 314 -12.49 11.21 2.48
N HIS A 315 -13.73 10.91 2.13
CA HIS A 315 -14.74 11.91 1.79
C HIS A 315 -15.16 12.80 2.99
N LEU A 316 -14.89 12.37 4.23
CA LEU A 316 -15.14 13.14 5.45
C LEU A 316 -13.89 13.83 6.02
N GLN A 317 -12.75 13.72 5.36
CA GLN A 317 -11.54 14.43 5.77
C GLN A 317 -11.70 15.93 5.59
N GLU A 318 -11.24 16.68 6.57
CA GLU A 318 -11.33 18.16 6.59
C GLU A 318 -10.78 18.83 5.31
N CYS A 319 -9.69 18.27 4.78
CA CYS A 319 -9.01 18.76 3.57
C CYS A 319 -9.80 18.50 2.26
N TYR A 320 -10.85 17.69 2.29
CA TYR A 320 -11.71 17.37 1.14
C TYR A 320 -13.15 17.90 1.29
N LYS A 321 -13.40 18.79 2.24
CA LYS A 321 -14.73 19.42 2.42
C LYS A 321 -15.24 20.17 1.19
N ASP A 322 -14.34 20.70 0.39
CA ASP A 322 -14.63 21.41 -0.87
C ASP A 322 -15.24 20.53 -1.94
N LEU A 323 -15.10 19.20 -1.83
CA LEU A 323 -15.75 18.22 -2.73
C LEU A 323 -17.25 18.06 -2.42
N GLY A 324 -17.75 18.58 -1.29
CA GLY A 324 -19.17 18.67 -0.95
C GLY A 324 -19.79 17.39 -0.40
N PHE A 325 -19.02 16.34 -0.14
CA PHE A 325 -19.50 15.12 0.51
C PHE A 325 -19.95 15.38 1.96
N LYS A 326 -20.90 14.56 2.41
CA LYS A 326 -21.47 14.59 3.76
C LYS A 326 -21.53 13.20 4.34
N GLU A 327 -21.70 13.10 5.63
CA GLU A 327 -22.02 11.87 6.33
C GLU A 327 -23.27 11.20 5.71
N GLY A 328 -23.17 9.92 5.40
CA GLY A 328 -24.20 9.12 4.72
C GLY A 328 -24.05 9.04 3.20
N ASP A 329 -23.16 9.81 2.56
CA ASP A 329 -22.95 9.75 1.11
C ASP A 329 -22.14 8.51 0.67
N VAL A 330 -21.28 7.98 1.55
CA VAL A 330 -20.45 6.78 1.31
C VAL A 330 -20.54 5.84 2.52
N PRO A 331 -21.73 5.25 2.76
CA PRO A 331 -22.06 4.58 4.02
C PRO A 331 -21.24 3.32 4.32
N ILE A 332 -20.76 2.59 3.31
CA ILE A 332 -19.94 1.39 3.55
C ILE A 332 -18.57 1.78 4.08
N ALA A 333 -17.93 2.79 3.49
CA ALA A 333 -16.65 3.30 4.00
C ALA A 333 -16.79 3.88 5.41
N GLU A 334 -17.90 4.55 5.72
CA GLU A 334 -18.21 5.07 7.04
C GLU A 334 -18.38 3.93 8.06
N GLU A 335 -19.11 2.85 7.70
CA GLU A 335 -19.26 1.67 8.56
C GLU A 335 -17.91 0.98 8.81
N ILE A 336 -17.07 0.82 7.78
CA ILE A 336 -15.72 0.27 7.95
C ILE A 336 -14.92 1.13 8.92
N SER A 337 -14.87 2.44 8.71
CA SER A 337 -14.14 3.39 9.57
C SER A 337 -14.63 3.37 11.04
N ALA A 338 -15.93 3.14 11.24
CA ALA A 338 -16.52 3.06 12.57
C ALA A 338 -16.25 1.72 13.27
N THR A 339 -16.07 0.64 12.53
CA THR A 339 -16.03 -0.73 13.10
C THR A 339 -14.68 -1.43 12.98
N GLU A 340 -13.77 -0.97 12.10
CA GLU A 340 -12.46 -1.60 11.91
C GLU A 340 -11.55 -1.40 13.11
N LEU A 341 -10.86 -2.49 13.51
CA LEU A 341 -9.77 -2.51 14.47
C LEU A 341 -8.68 -3.43 13.98
N SER A 342 -7.48 -2.90 13.84
CA SER A 342 -6.30 -3.67 13.47
C SER A 342 -5.61 -4.25 14.69
N ILE A 343 -5.42 -5.56 14.70
CA ILE A 343 -4.72 -6.30 15.76
C ILE A 343 -3.27 -6.58 15.36
N PRO A 344 -2.38 -6.93 16.31
CA PRO A 344 -0.95 -7.11 16.03
C PRO A 344 -0.66 -8.08 14.88
N MET A 345 0.21 -7.65 13.95
CA MET A 345 0.65 -8.45 12.82
C MET A 345 2.07 -8.01 12.42
N TYR A 346 3.11 -8.76 12.83
CA TYR A 346 4.49 -8.46 12.47
C TYR A 346 5.33 -9.73 12.31
N TYR A 347 6.43 -9.64 11.56
CA TYR A 347 7.36 -10.74 11.40
C TYR A 347 8.01 -11.11 12.73
N GLY A 348 8.07 -12.42 13.04
CA GLY A 348 8.68 -12.95 14.26
C GLY A 348 7.77 -12.90 15.49
N MET A 349 6.47 -12.67 15.31
CA MET A 349 5.49 -12.82 16.37
C MET A 349 5.41 -14.29 16.80
N THR A 350 5.60 -14.55 18.10
CA THR A 350 5.63 -15.92 18.61
C THR A 350 4.23 -16.56 18.67
N ASP A 351 4.18 -17.89 18.69
CA ASP A 351 2.93 -18.61 18.81
C ASP A 351 2.19 -18.29 20.12
N GLU A 352 2.94 -18.03 21.21
CA GLU A 352 2.40 -17.63 22.50
C GLU A 352 1.78 -16.22 22.43
N GLU A 353 2.40 -15.28 21.72
CA GLU A 353 1.86 -13.94 21.51
C GLU A 353 0.58 -14.00 20.65
N VAL A 354 0.59 -14.79 19.58
CA VAL A 354 -0.59 -14.99 18.71
C VAL A 354 -1.73 -15.60 19.52
N GLN A 355 -1.47 -16.66 20.30
CA GLN A 355 -2.50 -17.30 21.12
C GLN A 355 -3.05 -16.36 22.17
N TYR A 356 -2.20 -15.55 22.81
CA TYR A 356 -2.65 -14.57 23.80
C TYR A 356 -3.60 -13.52 23.18
N VAL A 357 -3.31 -13.05 21.96
CA VAL A 357 -4.23 -12.14 21.24
C VAL A 357 -5.57 -12.82 20.97
N ILE A 358 -5.55 -14.07 20.48
CA ILE A 358 -6.75 -14.88 20.21
C ILE A 358 -7.60 -15.02 21.48
N ASP A 359 -6.97 -15.42 22.59
CA ASP A 359 -7.66 -15.64 23.85
C ASP A 359 -8.34 -14.35 24.33
N LYS A 360 -7.64 -13.20 24.27
CA LYS A 360 -8.19 -11.92 24.69
C LYS A 360 -9.31 -11.41 23.77
N VAL A 361 -9.22 -11.60 22.47
CA VAL A 361 -10.33 -11.29 21.54
C VAL A 361 -11.55 -12.16 21.87
N ASN A 362 -11.36 -13.45 22.19
CA ASN A 362 -12.42 -14.37 22.53
C ASN A 362 -13.04 -14.11 23.94
N GLU A 363 -12.29 -13.50 24.87
CA GLU A 363 -12.77 -13.11 26.19
C GLU A 363 -13.65 -11.86 26.21
N PHE A 364 -13.58 -11.01 25.19
CA PHE A 364 -14.38 -9.78 25.07
C PHE A 364 -15.88 -10.13 25.00
N LYS A 365 -16.70 -9.43 25.83
CA LYS A 365 -18.17 -9.66 25.99
C LYS A 365 -18.90 -8.34 26.05
#